data_5a2bc9a6f2c6e5e2ed0904d36f600ce9
#
_entry.id   5a2bc9a6f2c6e5e2ed0904d36f600ce9
#
_cell.length_a   1.000
_cell.length_b   1.000
_cell.length_c   1.000
_cell.angle_alpha   90.00
_cell.angle_beta   90.00
_cell.angle_gamma   90.00
#
_symmetry.space_group_name_H-M   'P 1'
#
loop_
_entity.id
_entity.type
_entity.pdbx_description
1 polymer ?
#
loop_
_entity_poly.entity_id
_entity_poly.type
_entity_poly.pdbx_seq_one_letter_code
_entity_poly.pdbx_strand_id
1 'polypeptide(L)'
;MGKLRFLFALWMAKLSIPALKITHHDGTDFPGSLACRLCPDFLRYVGKPPTIVAITGTNGKTTVSNTIADILEANGRKVLSNRAGSNMWSGIATTLLAGCTLSGKLREGYDTAVLEVDERSSSRIYPYVQPDVLVVTNLYRDSIKRNAHTDFISFILN
;
A
#
# COMPACT_ATOMS: atom_id res chain seq x y z
N MET A 1 -3.54 -21.03 13.50
CA MET A 1 -4.13 -19.77 14.06
C MET A 1 -4.05 -18.56 13.11
N GLY A 2 -3.00 -18.36 12.32
CA GLY A 2 -2.84 -17.17 11.48
C GLY A 2 -3.91 -16.96 10.40
N LYS A 3 -4.32 -17.99 9.67
CA LYS A 3 -5.32 -17.87 8.59
C LYS A 3 -6.72 -17.46 9.06
N LEU A 4 -7.20 -18.02 10.18
CA LEU A 4 -8.51 -17.66 10.74
C LEU A 4 -8.53 -16.20 11.23
N ARG A 5 -7.47 -15.79 11.91
CA ARG A 5 -7.29 -14.39 12.35
C ARG A 5 -7.24 -13.43 11.16
N PHE A 6 -6.54 -13.80 10.10
CA PHE A 6 -6.48 -13.04 8.86
C PHE A 6 -7.87 -12.89 8.21
N LEU A 7 -8.63 -13.97 8.04
CA LEU A 7 -9.97 -13.92 7.45
C LEU A 7 -10.93 -13.06 8.27
N PHE A 8 -10.89 -13.18 9.58
CA PHE A 8 -11.68 -12.33 10.48
C PHE A 8 -11.32 -10.85 10.29
N ALA A 9 -10.03 -10.52 10.30
CA ALA A 9 -9.54 -9.17 10.06
C ALA A 9 -9.95 -8.62 8.69
N LEU A 10 -9.84 -9.45 7.65
CA LEU A 10 -10.25 -9.12 6.28
C LEU A 10 -11.76 -8.78 6.20
N TRP A 11 -12.60 -9.59 6.81
CA TRP A 11 -14.06 -9.38 6.78
C TRP A 11 -14.46 -8.13 7.55
N MET A 12 -13.91 -7.93 8.74
CA MET A 12 -14.17 -6.72 9.53
C MET A 12 -13.74 -5.46 8.79
N ALA A 13 -12.56 -5.49 8.17
CA ALA A 13 -12.07 -4.38 7.38
C ALA A 13 -12.91 -4.14 6.11
N LYS A 14 -13.35 -5.18 5.41
CA LYS A 14 -14.26 -5.04 4.25
C LYS A 14 -15.63 -4.51 4.64
N LEU A 15 -16.18 -4.91 5.78
CA LEU A 15 -17.44 -4.40 6.31
C LEU A 15 -17.35 -2.91 6.71
N SER A 16 -16.18 -2.45 7.11
CA SER A 16 -15.99 -1.02 7.45
C SER A 16 -16.06 -0.10 6.23
N ILE A 17 -15.75 -0.58 5.02
CA ILE A 17 -15.76 0.24 3.80
C ILE A 17 -17.15 0.83 3.49
N PRO A 18 -18.24 0.05 3.39
CA PRO A 18 -19.58 0.63 3.18
C PRO A 18 -20.04 1.50 4.33
N ALA A 19 -19.68 1.16 5.58
CA ALA A 19 -20.02 1.98 6.75
C ALA A 19 -19.39 3.38 6.67
N LEU A 20 -18.13 3.48 6.25
CA LEU A 20 -17.45 4.76 6.06
C LEU A 20 -18.05 5.59 4.91
N LYS A 21 -18.46 4.95 3.82
CA LYS A 21 -19.15 5.64 2.72
C LYS A 21 -20.47 6.30 3.16
N ILE A 22 -21.22 5.65 4.04
CA ILE A 22 -22.46 6.18 4.60
C ILE A 22 -22.20 7.42 5.48
N THR A 23 -21.06 7.46 6.16
CA THR A 23 -20.68 8.57 7.04
C THR A 23 -19.89 9.69 6.35
N HIS A 24 -19.79 9.66 5.01
CA HIS A 24 -19.03 10.63 4.22
C HIS A 24 -17.55 10.81 4.64
N HIS A 25 -16.95 9.76 5.19
CA HIS A 25 -15.53 9.75 5.52
C HIS A 25 -14.75 9.04 4.40
N ASP A 26 -13.74 9.73 3.87
CA ASP A 26 -12.78 9.14 2.95
C ASP A 26 -11.90 8.14 3.70
N GLY A 27 -12.39 6.91 3.81
CA GLY A 27 -11.77 5.83 4.58
C GLY A 27 -10.56 5.20 3.91
N THR A 28 -9.62 6.01 3.41
CA THR A 28 -8.44 5.53 2.69
C THR A 28 -7.48 4.73 3.58
N ASP A 29 -7.47 4.99 4.87
CA ASP A 29 -6.56 4.39 5.84
C ASP A 29 -7.25 3.45 6.85
N PHE A 30 -8.49 3.74 7.20
CA PHE A 30 -9.17 3.05 8.29
C PHE A 30 -9.32 1.54 8.08
N PRO A 31 -9.77 1.03 6.91
CA PRO A 31 -9.92 -0.41 6.71
C PRO A 31 -8.61 -1.18 6.86
N GLY A 32 -7.52 -0.65 6.31
CA GLY A 32 -6.20 -1.25 6.45
C GLY A 32 -5.65 -1.17 7.88
N SER A 33 -5.87 -0.05 8.56
CA SER A 33 -5.51 0.11 9.97
C SER A 33 -6.25 -0.91 10.85
N LEU A 34 -7.56 -1.07 10.64
CA LEU A 34 -8.37 -2.06 11.35
C LEU A 34 -7.88 -3.50 11.07
N ALA A 35 -7.65 -3.83 9.78
CA ALA A 35 -7.13 -5.14 9.39
C ALA A 35 -5.81 -5.47 10.08
N CYS A 36 -4.88 -4.53 10.08
CA CYS A 36 -3.56 -4.71 10.67
C CYS A 36 -3.56 -4.67 12.21
N ARG A 37 -4.52 -4.01 12.83
CA ARG A 37 -4.74 -4.08 14.28
C ARG A 37 -5.24 -5.46 14.70
N LEU A 38 -6.20 -6.00 13.96
CA LEU A 38 -6.77 -7.33 14.21
C LEU A 38 -5.80 -8.45 13.83
N CYS A 39 -4.99 -8.25 12.80
CA CYS A 39 -3.97 -9.20 12.32
C CYS A 39 -2.67 -8.43 12.00
N PRO A 40 -1.69 -8.35 12.91
CA PRO A 40 -0.43 -7.64 12.68
C PRO A 40 0.32 -8.08 11.42
N ASP A 41 0.22 -9.37 11.06
CA ASP A 41 0.82 -9.94 9.85
C ASP A 41 -0.12 -9.89 8.63
N PHE A 42 -1.11 -9.01 8.61
CA PHE A 42 -2.13 -8.94 7.55
C PHE A 42 -1.51 -8.88 6.16
N LEU A 43 -0.48 -8.04 5.98
CA LEU A 43 0.22 -7.88 4.70
C LEU A 43 0.91 -9.17 4.22
N ARG A 44 1.19 -10.12 5.10
CA ARG A 44 1.75 -11.42 4.74
C ARG A 44 0.76 -12.31 4.00
N TYR A 45 -0.52 -12.24 4.38
CA TYR A 45 -1.56 -13.17 3.92
C TYR A 45 -2.44 -12.60 2.82
N VAL A 46 -2.53 -11.27 2.70
CA VAL A 46 -3.35 -10.62 1.68
C VAL A 46 -2.79 -10.89 0.29
N GLY A 47 -3.68 -11.20 -0.67
CA GLY A 47 -3.30 -11.44 -2.06
C GLY A 47 -2.65 -10.21 -2.70
N LYS A 48 -1.64 -10.43 -3.52
CA LYS A 48 -0.84 -9.40 -4.18
C LYS A 48 -0.78 -9.68 -5.68
N PRO A 49 -0.76 -8.62 -6.52
CA PRO A 49 -0.44 -8.79 -7.93
C PRO A 49 0.96 -9.41 -8.14
N PRO A 50 1.17 -10.09 -9.25
CA PRO A 50 2.47 -10.71 -9.57
C PRO A 50 3.59 -9.69 -9.80
N THR A 51 3.25 -8.44 -10.12
CA THR A 51 4.23 -7.36 -10.27
C THR A 51 3.93 -6.23 -9.30
N ILE A 52 4.91 -5.80 -8.54
CA ILE A 52 4.81 -4.71 -7.57
C ILE A 52 5.86 -3.65 -7.93
N VAL A 53 5.38 -2.45 -8.26
CA VAL A 53 6.19 -1.26 -8.47
C VAL A 53 6.00 -0.37 -7.25
N ALA A 54 7.06 -0.14 -6.47
CA ALA A 54 7.04 0.77 -5.34
C ALA A 54 7.72 2.09 -5.70
N ILE A 55 7.11 3.20 -5.30
CA ILE A 55 7.62 4.55 -5.51
C ILE A 55 7.86 5.19 -4.15
N THR A 56 9.08 5.64 -3.92
CA THR A 56 9.49 6.31 -2.68
C THR A 56 10.35 7.54 -2.97
N GLY A 57 10.69 8.30 -1.95
CA GLY A 57 11.50 9.52 -2.07
C GLY A 57 10.80 10.73 -1.44
N THR A 58 11.51 11.84 -1.28
CA THR A 58 11.02 13.00 -0.54
C THR A 58 9.91 13.73 -1.29
N ASN A 59 10.09 14.04 -2.57
CA ASN A 59 9.14 14.81 -3.39
C ASN A 59 8.80 14.07 -4.69
N GLY A 60 7.61 14.32 -5.23
CA GLY A 60 7.16 13.81 -6.53
C GLY A 60 6.64 12.38 -6.53
N LYS A 61 6.60 11.69 -5.39
CA LYS A 61 6.08 10.31 -5.27
C LYS A 61 4.71 10.14 -5.92
N THR A 62 3.75 10.95 -5.51
CA THR A 62 2.36 10.87 -5.99
C THR A 62 2.25 11.12 -7.49
N THR A 63 2.98 12.11 -8.01
CA THR A 63 3.01 12.40 -9.45
C THR A 63 3.56 11.22 -10.24
N VAL A 64 4.71 10.68 -9.82
CA VAL A 64 5.36 9.56 -10.49
C VAL A 64 4.52 8.29 -10.41
N SER A 65 3.94 7.98 -9.24
CA SER A 65 3.12 6.79 -9.06
C SER A 65 1.84 6.87 -9.91
N ASN A 66 1.18 8.03 -9.95
CA ASN A 66 0.00 8.23 -10.78
C ASN A 66 0.34 8.12 -12.27
N THR A 67 1.44 8.74 -12.71
CA THR A 67 1.89 8.66 -14.10
C THR A 67 2.19 7.21 -14.52
N ILE A 68 2.90 6.44 -13.70
CA ILE A 68 3.18 5.03 -13.98
C ILE A 68 1.87 4.23 -14.06
N ALA A 69 0.97 4.44 -13.11
CA ALA A 69 -0.31 3.74 -13.10
C ALA A 69 -1.16 4.09 -14.33
N ASP A 70 -1.23 5.37 -14.72
CA ASP A 70 -1.95 5.84 -15.92
C ASP A 70 -1.38 5.24 -17.21
N ILE A 71 -0.06 5.18 -17.33
CA ILE A 71 0.60 4.55 -18.49
C ILE A 71 0.25 3.06 -18.56
N LEU A 72 0.31 2.34 -17.46
CA LEU A 72 -0.01 0.91 -17.41
C LEU A 72 -1.48 0.65 -17.74
N GLU A 73 -2.39 1.46 -17.18
CA GLU A 73 -3.83 1.37 -17.47
C GLU A 73 -4.15 1.70 -18.93
N ALA A 74 -3.50 2.71 -19.51
CA ALA A 74 -3.63 3.05 -20.93
C ALA A 74 -3.14 1.92 -21.86
N ASN A 75 -2.23 1.07 -21.37
CA ASN A 75 -1.77 -0.13 -22.06
C ASN A 75 -2.59 -1.40 -21.72
N GLY A 76 -3.80 -1.23 -21.16
CA GLY A 76 -4.73 -2.32 -20.90
C GLY A 76 -4.43 -3.14 -19.64
N ARG A 77 -3.49 -2.70 -18.80
CA ARG A 77 -3.21 -3.36 -17.51
C ARG A 77 -4.27 -2.99 -16.47
N LYS A 78 -4.60 -3.92 -15.62
CA LYS A 78 -5.47 -3.66 -14.47
C LYS A 78 -4.61 -3.43 -13.22
N VAL A 79 -4.51 -2.18 -12.81
CA VAL A 79 -3.58 -1.73 -11.78
C VAL A 79 -4.27 -1.57 -10.42
N LEU A 80 -3.62 -2.03 -9.36
CA LEU A 80 -3.93 -1.61 -7.98
C LEU A 80 -3.01 -0.44 -7.61
N SER A 81 -3.61 0.68 -7.18
CA SER A 81 -2.82 1.83 -6.74
C SER A 81 -3.44 2.51 -5.53
N ASN A 82 -2.62 3.06 -4.66
CA ASN A 82 -3.05 3.84 -3.49
C ASN A 82 -3.19 5.35 -3.81
N ARG A 83 -3.64 5.69 -5.03
CA ARG A 83 -3.79 7.09 -5.54
C ARG A 83 -4.54 8.01 -4.58
N ALA A 84 -5.63 7.52 -3.99
CA ALA A 84 -6.49 8.30 -3.09
C ALA A 84 -6.08 8.14 -1.63
N GLY A 85 -5.02 7.41 -1.36
CA GLY A 85 -4.74 6.92 -0.04
C GLY A 85 -3.41 7.34 0.53
N SER A 86 -3.21 6.84 1.72
CA SER A 86 -2.00 7.00 2.48
C SER A 86 -0.88 6.12 1.91
N ASN A 87 0.31 6.67 1.90
CA ASN A 87 1.56 6.00 1.57
C ASN A 87 2.16 5.23 2.77
N MET A 88 1.41 5.16 3.86
CA MET A 88 1.72 4.40 5.07
C MET A 88 1.29 2.94 4.93
N TRP A 89 1.77 2.09 5.83
CA TRP A 89 1.43 0.66 5.86
C TRP A 89 -0.09 0.37 5.90
N SER A 90 -0.88 1.23 6.53
CA SER A 90 -2.35 1.12 6.57
C SER A 90 -3.00 1.40 5.22
N GLY A 91 -2.52 2.41 4.49
CA GLY A 91 -2.98 2.70 3.13
C GLY A 91 -2.64 1.59 2.14
N ILE A 92 -1.43 1.04 2.23
CA ILE A 92 -1.02 -0.14 1.44
C ILE A 92 -1.92 -1.34 1.75
N ALA A 93 -2.21 -1.59 3.03
CA ALA A 93 -3.12 -2.66 3.43
C ALA A 93 -4.55 -2.44 2.89
N THR A 94 -5.06 -1.21 2.93
CA THR A 94 -6.37 -0.85 2.35
C THR A 94 -6.41 -1.12 0.84
N THR A 95 -5.37 -0.73 0.12
CA THR A 95 -5.26 -0.93 -1.33
C THR A 95 -5.27 -2.41 -1.70
N LEU A 96 -4.43 -3.21 -1.06
CA LEU A 96 -4.38 -4.65 -1.30
C LEU A 96 -5.69 -5.35 -0.89
N LEU A 97 -6.29 -4.95 0.23
CA LEU A 97 -7.59 -5.43 0.70
C LEU A 97 -8.70 -5.14 -0.33
N ALA A 98 -8.69 -3.97 -0.95
CA ALA A 98 -9.65 -3.61 -1.99
C ALA A 98 -9.53 -4.51 -3.23
N GLY A 99 -8.30 -4.92 -3.58
CA GLY A 99 -8.01 -5.83 -4.69
C GLY A 99 -8.33 -7.30 -4.40
N CYS A 100 -8.68 -7.67 -3.17
CA CYS A 100 -8.89 -9.06 -2.79
C CYS A 100 -10.36 -9.48 -2.74
N THR A 101 -10.59 -10.79 -2.91
CA THR A 101 -11.86 -11.48 -2.64
C THR A 101 -12.12 -11.60 -1.13
N LEU A 102 -13.27 -12.14 -0.75
CA LEU A 102 -13.58 -12.46 0.65
C LEU A 102 -12.73 -13.60 1.23
N SER A 103 -12.07 -14.39 0.37
CA SER A 103 -11.10 -15.40 0.80
C SER A 103 -9.67 -14.85 0.96
N GLY A 104 -9.46 -13.57 0.67
CA GLY A 104 -8.15 -12.91 0.71
C GLY A 104 -7.27 -13.16 -0.50
N LYS A 105 -7.75 -13.88 -1.51
CA LYS A 105 -7.05 -14.06 -2.79
C LYS A 105 -7.19 -12.79 -3.64
N LEU A 106 -6.18 -12.49 -4.42
CA LEU A 106 -6.28 -11.43 -5.43
C LEU A 106 -7.46 -11.70 -6.38
N ARG A 107 -8.21 -10.66 -6.73
CA ARG A 107 -9.23 -10.74 -7.77
C ARG A 107 -8.59 -10.90 -9.14
N GLU A 108 -9.24 -11.64 -10.02
CA GLU A 108 -8.78 -11.84 -11.39
C GLU A 108 -8.64 -10.52 -12.15
N GLY A 109 -7.64 -10.51 -13.01
CA GLY A 109 -7.32 -9.39 -13.89
C GLY A 109 -6.33 -8.38 -13.33
N TYR A 110 -6.15 -8.27 -12.01
CA TYR A 110 -5.08 -7.44 -11.48
C TYR A 110 -3.72 -8.10 -11.74
N ASP A 111 -2.86 -7.41 -12.45
CA ASP A 111 -1.52 -7.89 -12.80
C ASP A 111 -0.40 -7.06 -12.18
N THR A 112 -0.67 -5.81 -11.82
CA THR A 112 0.33 -4.90 -11.28
C THR A 112 -0.21 -4.12 -10.08
N ALA A 113 0.62 -3.93 -9.08
CA ALA A 113 0.42 -2.93 -8.05
C ALA A 113 1.41 -1.79 -8.25
N VAL A 114 0.94 -0.55 -8.24
CA VAL A 114 1.75 0.67 -8.23
C VAL A 114 1.52 1.36 -6.90
N LEU A 115 2.51 1.31 -6.02
CA LEU A 115 2.36 1.70 -4.63
C LEU A 115 3.30 2.85 -4.27
N GLU A 116 2.72 3.98 -3.91
CA GLU A 116 3.46 5.04 -3.23
C GLU A 116 3.73 4.60 -1.79
N VAL A 117 5.00 4.58 -1.39
CA VAL A 117 5.45 4.12 -0.07
C VAL A 117 6.27 5.22 0.60
N ASP A 118 5.86 5.59 1.82
CA ASP A 118 6.66 6.48 2.68
C ASP A 118 7.97 5.80 3.06
N GLU A 119 9.08 6.55 3.03
CA GLU A 119 10.42 6.04 3.23
C GLU A 119 10.59 5.32 4.57
N ARG A 120 9.96 5.82 5.62
CA ARG A 120 10.03 5.24 6.97
C ARG A 120 9.16 3.99 7.09
N SER A 121 8.09 3.92 6.30
CA SER A 121 7.19 2.78 6.29
C SER A 121 7.74 1.62 5.47
N SER A 122 8.71 1.87 4.59
CA SER A 122 9.29 0.88 3.68
C SER A 122 9.87 -0.34 4.43
N SER A 123 10.64 -0.12 5.48
CA SER A 123 11.22 -1.18 6.31
C SER A 123 10.18 -2.11 6.96
N ARG A 124 8.96 -1.62 7.18
CA ARG A 124 7.84 -2.38 7.72
C ARG A 124 7.00 -3.05 6.64
N ILE A 125 6.96 -2.48 5.44
CA ILE A 125 6.14 -2.94 4.33
C ILE A 125 6.87 -3.98 3.48
N TYR A 126 8.11 -3.73 3.08
CA TYR A 126 8.85 -4.54 2.13
C TYR A 126 9.10 -5.99 2.56
N PRO A 127 9.24 -6.34 3.85
CA PRO A 127 9.31 -7.75 4.26
C PRO A 127 8.08 -8.57 3.88
N TYR A 128 6.94 -7.92 3.63
CA TYR A 128 5.67 -8.57 3.28
C TYR A 128 5.19 -8.25 1.87
N VAL A 129 5.58 -7.09 1.34
CA VAL A 129 5.18 -6.56 0.03
C VAL A 129 6.46 -6.14 -0.68
N GLN A 130 7.26 -7.14 -1.07
CA GLN A 130 8.54 -6.91 -1.73
C GLN A 130 8.31 -6.36 -3.14
N PRO A 131 8.86 -5.20 -3.50
CA PRO A 131 8.75 -4.67 -4.83
C PRO A 131 9.66 -5.42 -5.82
N ASP A 132 9.15 -5.64 -7.04
CA ASP A 132 9.94 -6.10 -8.18
C ASP A 132 10.71 -4.93 -8.80
N VAL A 133 10.12 -3.73 -8.72
CA VAL A 133 10.74 -2.48 -9.18
C VAL A 133 10.60 -1.42 -8.10
N LEU A 134 11.71 -0.83 -7.69
CA LEU A 134 11.75 0.30 -6.77
C LEU A 134 12.17 1.56 -7.51
N VAL A 135 11.30 2.57 -7.49
CA VAL A 135 11.56 3.90 -8.04
C VAL A 135 11.82 4.86 -6.88
N VAL A 136 13.01 5.41 -6.83
CA VAL A 136 13.38 6.46 -5.87
C VAL A 136 13.40 7.78 -6.61
N THR A 137 12.45 8.68 -6.30
CA THR A 137 12.33 9.96 -7.00
C THR A 137 13.47 10.92 -6.65
N ASN A 138 13.69 11.12 -5.38
CA ASN A 138 14.79 11.92 -4.82
C ASN A 138 14.89 11.72 -3.31
N LEU A 139 16.04 12.04 -2.74
CA LEU A 139 16.27 12.04 -1.31
C LEU A 139 16.82 13.41 -0.90
N TYR A 140 15.94 14.27 -0.41
CA TYR A 140 16.32 15.55 0.15
C TYR A 140 16.19 15.56 1.68
N ARG A 141 17.02 16.38 2.31
CA ARG A 141 16.86 16.70 3.73
C ARG A 141 15.54 17.45 3.90
N ASP A 142 14.54 16.81 4.45
CA ASP A 142 13.29 17.47 4.79
C ASP A 142 13.56 18.44 5.95
N SER A 143 13.33 19.73 5.71
CA SER A 143 13.66 20.82 6.62
C SER A 143 12.84 20.83 7.90
N ILE A 144 11.86 19.94 8.05
CA ILE A 144 10.91 19.95 9.16
C ILE A 144 10.90 18.58 9.88
N LYS A 145 11.72 18.44 10.89
CA LYS A 145 11.61 17.48 12.03
C LYS A 145 11.36 15.98 11.75
N ARG A 146 11.04 15.55 10.51
CA ARG A 146 10.67 14.16 10.20
C ARG A 146 11.81 13.33 9.62
N ASN A 147 12.64 13.89 8.75
CA ASN A 147 13.72 13.21 8.05
C ASN A 147 15.03 14.01 8.18
N ALA A 148 15.62 13.98 9.37
CA ALA A 148 16.80 14.80 9.67
C ALA A 148 18.08 14.38 8.92
N HIS A 149 18.17 13.12 8.45
CA HIS A 149 19.36 12.61 7.78
C HIS A 149 18.99 11.76 6.56
N THR A 150 19.48 12.15 5.40
CA THR A 150 19.42 11.37 4.15
C THR A 150 20.09 10.01 4.29
N ASP A 151 21.14 9.91 5.11
CA ASP A 151 21.87 8.67 5.39
C ASP A 151 20.99 7.62 6.07
N PHE A 152 20.10 8.03 6.97
CA PHE A 152 19.14 7.13 7.62
C PHE A 152 18.15 6.56 6.62
N ILE A 153 17.64 7.38 5.71
CA ILE A 153 16.70 6.94 4.65
C ILE A 153 17.43 6.02 3.67
N SER A 154 18.66 6.36 3.28
CA SER A 154 19.48 5.50 2.43
C SER A 154 19.72 4.13 3.06
N PHE A 155 19.98 4.09 4.37
CA PHE A 155 20.14 2.83 5.12
C PHE A 155 18.85 1.99 5.14
N ILE A 156 17.68 2.61 5.22
CA ILE A 156 16.39 1.89 5.19
C ILE A 156 16.11 1.28 3.80
N LEU A 157 16.58 1.92 2.73
CA LEU A 157 16.30 1.51 1.36
C LEU A 157 17.31 0.50 0.79
N ASN A 158 18.45 0.30 1.46
CA ASN A 158 19.44 -0.73 1.13
C ASN A 158 19.14 -2.05 1.84
#